data_ffdff32b50533f6daca4bdba90f40f31
#
_entry.id   ffdff32b50533f6daca4bdba90f40f31
#
_cell.length_a   1.000
_cell.length_b   1.000
_cell.length_c   1.000
_cell.angle_alpha   90.00
_cell.angle_beta   90.00
_cell.angle_gamma   90.00
#
_symmetry.space_group_name_H-M   'P 1'
#
loop_
_entity.id
_entity.type
_entity.pdbx_description
1 polymer ?
#
loop_
_entity_poly.entity_id
_entity_poly.type
_entity_poly.pdbx_seq_one_letter_code
_entity_poly.pdbx_strand_id
1 'polypeptide(L)'
;MKKILTLLLVLVAITSLVYSAENDLKQNQGEELGIVVARCPVIPVRHDPSEASEQETQLQFGEVCEVVERRSGWTKIRSTRDGQVGWVSSRMVTPVGEEILSVTPQSMGVVATPMAVVTGKDTGEKLMLTIGTRLPNYVDGTFEVLGGHYQIDPSCVYVLDEGQQTVTGEDVVRVAKSLMNVPYLWGGKNMMGFDCSGFTQVVYNVFGVNLLRNAREQITQGEVVNSLAESRPGDLVFFDHSDRDPKATRISHVGMLISPTELIHCAGYVHVDKIDEEGIRLANGKLTHHLVRIKRYL
;
A
#
# COMPACT_ATOMS: atom_id res chain seq x y z
N MET A 1 -30.41 -19.56 52.58
CA MET A 1 -30.23 -18.21 52.04
C MET A 1 -28.99 -18.03 51.13
N LYS A 2 -27.76 -18.48 51.50
CA LYS A 2 -26.57 -18.31 50.67
C LYS A 2 -26.67 -18.95 49.25
N LYS A 3 -27.26 -20.15 49.09
CA LYS A 3 -27.40 -20.86 47.81
C LYS A 3 -28.37 -20.15 46.85
N ILE A 4 -29.40 -19.48 47.34
CA ILE A 4 -30.38 -18.74 46.52
C ILE A 4 -29.76 -17.45 46.00
N LEU A 5 -28.92 -16.77 46.82
CA LEU A 5 -28.24 -15.55 46.42
C LEU A 5 -27.19 -15.81 45.34
N THR A 6 -26.45 -16.94 45.45
CA THR A 6 -25.49 -17.36 44.43
C THR A 6 -26.19 -17.68 43.08
N LEU A 7 -27.32 -18.35 43.14
CA LEU A 7 -28.08 -18.67 41.93
C LEU A 7 -28.63 -17.39 41.22
N LEU A 8 -29.06 -16.40 42.01
CA LEU A 8 -29.55 -15.12 41.48
C LEU A 8 -28.39 -14.31 40.80
N LEU A 9 -27.21 -14.30 41.41
CA LEU A 9 -26.03 -13.62 40.84
C LEU A 9 -25.56 -14.26 39.52
N VAL A 10 -25.59 -15.59 39.42
CA VAL A 10 -25.26 -16.32 38.21
C VAL A 10 -26.28 -16.04 37.11
N LEU A 11 -27.62 -15.99 37.45
CA LEU A 11 -28.69 -15.67 36.50
C LEU A 11 -28.54 -14.25 35.94
N VAL A 12 -28.24 -13.26 36.81
CA VAL A 12 -28.01 -11.86 36.40
C VAL A 12 -26.75 -11.74 35.51
N ALA A 13 -25.69 -12.48 35.80
CA ALA A 13 -24.48 -12.49 34.96
C ALA A 13 -24.74 -13.12 33.59
N ILE A 14 -25.52 -14.20 33.53
CA ILE A 14 -25.90 -14.84 32.25
C ILE A 14 -26.81 -13.93 31.44
N THR A 15 -27.81 -13.28 32.05
CA THR A 15 -28.71 -12.36 31.34
C THR A 15 -27.96 -11.12 30.82
N SER A 16 -26.98 -10.59 31.55
CA SER A 16 -26.16 -9.47 31.07
C SER A 16 -25.22 -9.87 29.94
N LEU A 17 -24.66 -11.08 29.98
CA LEU A 17 -23.84 -11.64 28.86
C LEU A 17 -24.69 -11.89 27.59
N VAL A 18 -25.89 -12.45 27.76
CA VAL A 18 -26.82 -12.68 26.63
C VAL A 18 -27.31 -11.35 26.06
N TYR A 19 -27.64 -10.37 26.90
CA TYR A 19 -28.04 -9.03 26.46
C TYR A 19 -26.90 -8.27 25.74
N SER A 20 -25.65 -8.41 26.21
CA SER A 20 -24.48 -7.88 25.52
C SER A 20 -24.28 -8.56 24.18
N ALA A 21 -24.35 -9.89 24.12
CA ALA A 21 -24.21 -10.65 22.88
C ALA A 21 -25.34 -10.39 21.87
N GLU A 22 -26.60 -10.19 22.34
CA GLU A 22 -27.72 -9.81 21.48
C GLU A 22 -27.60 -8.36 20.97
N ASN A 23 -27.04 -7.45 21.76
CA ASN A 23 -26.77 -6.09 21.29
C ASN A 23 -25.60 -6.05 20.31
N ASP A 24 -24.56 -6.82 20.53
CA ASP A 24 -23.45 -6.98 19.57
C ASP A 24 -23.94 -7.63 18.27
N LEU A 25 -24.85 -8.61 18.35
CA LEU A 25 -25.49 -9.21 17.17
C LEU A 25 -26.47 -8.25 16.46
N LYS A 26 -27.19 -7.40 17.19
CA LYS A 26 -28.07 -6.39 16.59
C LYS A 26 -27.30 -5.21 16.01
N GLN A 27 -26.16 -4.83 16.57
CA GLN A 27 -25.25 -3.85 15.95
C GLN A 27 -24.61 -4.41 14.66
N ASN A 28 -24.41 -5.74 14.56
CA ASN A 28 -23.89 -6.37 13.35
C ASN A 28 -24.94 -6.69 12.28
N GLN A 29 -26.23 -6.58 12.55
CA GLN A 29 -27.31 -6.92 11.60
C GLN A 29 -27.95 -5.71 10.92
N GLY A 30 -27.20 -4.65 10.60
CA GLY A 30 -27.80 -3.50 9.93
C GLY A 30 -26.93 -2.37 9.49
N GLU A 31 -25.63 -2.42 9.72
CA GLU A 31 -24.76 -1.45 9.07
C GLU A 31 -24.45 -1.94 7.65
N GLU A 32 -25.02 -1.26 6.67
CA GLU A 32 -24.71 -1.40 5.26
C GLU A 32 -23.19 -1.36 5.09
N LEU A 33 -22.63 -2.47 4.58
CA LEU A 33 -21.23 -2.56 4.20
C LEU A 33 -21.06 -1.53 3.10
N GLY A 34 -20.56 -0.35 3.38
CA GLY A 34 -20.50 0.77 2.45
C GLY A 34 -19.05 0.99 1.97
N ILE A 35 -18.83 2.16 1.42
CA ILE A 35 -17.52 2.61 0.95
C ILE A 35 -16.93 3.62 1.95
N VAL A 36 -15.64 3.58 2.13
CA VAL A 36 -14.89 4.58 2.91
C VAL A 36 -13.71 5.11 2.11
N VAL A 37 -13.33 6.35 2.41
CA VAL A 37 -12.18 7.02 1.82
C VAL A 37 -11.18 7.38 2.93
N ALA A 38 -9.91 7.14 2.69
CA ALA A 38 -8.80 7.49 3.58
C ALA A 38 -8.69 9.02 3.73
N ARG A 39 -8.85 9.53 4.95
CA ARG A 39 -8.83 10.98 5.23
C ARG A 39 -7.50 11.49 5.79
N CYS A 40 -6.59 10.60 6.15
CA CYS A 40 -5.26 10.96 6.64
C CYS A 40 -4.19 10.69 5.56
N PRO A 41 -3.07 11.42 5.58
CA PRO A 41 -1.98 11.24 4.61
C PRO A 41 -1.47 9.81 4.49
N VAL A 42 -1.36 9.09 5.62
CA VAL A 42 -0.98 7.69 5.71
C VAL A 42 -1.79 7.03 6.82
N ILE A 43 -2.37 5.88 6.53
CA ILE A 43 -3.17 5.09 7.48
C ILE A 43 -2.59 3.68 7.55
N PRO A 44 -2.15 3.19 8.73
CA PRO A 44 -1.75 1.80 8.89
C PRO A 44 -2.96 0.87 8.74
N VAL A 45 -2.80 -0.17 7.95
CA VAL A 45 -3.76 -1.28 7.81
C VAL A 45 -3.20 -2.45 8.61
N ARG A 46 -3.96 -2.91 9.60
CA ARG A 46 -3.55 -3.90 10.57
C ARG A 46 -4.15 -5.29 10.27
N HIS A 47 -3.46 -6.32 10.71
CA HIS A 47 -3.96 -7.70 10.64
C HIS A 47 -5.20 -7.89 11.52
N ASP A 48 -5.16 -7.41 12.77
CA ASP A 48 -6.26 -7.44 13.73
C ASP A 48 -6.68 -6.01 14.13
N PRO A 49 -7.90 -5.82 14.68
CA PRO A 49 -8.41 -4.52 15.12
C PRO A 49 -7.73 -4.05 16.42
N SER A 50 -6.43 -3.77 16.34
CA SER A 50 -5.58 -3.36 17.47
C SER A 50 -4.38 -2.56 16.98
N GLU A 51 -4.01 -1.50 17.71
CA GLU A 51 -2.79 -0.72 17.44
C GLU A 51 -1.51 -1.55 17.64
N ALA A 52 -1.55 -2.60 18.45
CA ALA A 52 -0.41 -3.51 18.68
C ALA A 52 -0.31 -4.63 17.64
N SER A 53 -1.29 -4.75 16.73
CA SER A 53 -1.28 -5.78 15.68
C SER A 53 -0.27 -5.45 14.58
N GLU A 54 0.17 -6.48 13.87
CA GLU A 54 1.04 -6.37 12.70
C GLU A 54 0.46 -5.41 11.66
N GLN A 55 1.31 -4.57 11.07
CA GLN A 55 0.96 -3.76 9.91
C GLN A 55 1.11 -4.58 8.63
N GLU A 56 0.02 -4.79 7.92
CA GLU A 56 0.00 -5.52 6.64
C GLU A 56 0.36 -4.59 5.46
N THR A 57 -0.18 -3.37 5.50
CA THR A 57 0.03 -2.35 4.47
C THR A 57 -0.36 -0.97 5.01
N GLN A 58 -0.38 0.03 4.14
CA GLN A 58 -0.82 1.38 4.44
C GLN A 58 -1.77 1.87 3.33
N LEU A 59 -2.77 2.68 3.71
CA LEU A 59 -3.52 3.50 2.76
C LEU A 59 -2.89 4.89 2.67
N GLN A 60 -3.05 5.51 1.53
CA GLN A 60 -2.69 6.91 1.28
C GLN A 60 -3.96 7.77 1.22
N PHE A 61 -3.81 9.08 1.42
CA PHE A 61 -4.91 10.04 1.36
C PHE A 61 -5.74 9.88 0.08
N GLY A 62 -7.07 9.85 0.23
CA GLY A 62 -8.00 9.69 -0.88
C GLY A 62 -8.19 8.26 -1.39
N GLU A 63 -7.47 7.25 -0.86
CA GLU A 63 -7.71 5.86 -1.26
C GLU A 63 -9.12 5.40 -0.87
N VAL A 64 -9.81 4.80 -1.84
CA VAL A 64 -11.17 4.28 -1.71
C VAL A 64 -11.11 2.81 -1.30
N CYS A 65 -11.94 2.42 -0.34
CA CYS A 65 -12.01 1.05 0.16
C CYS A 65 -13.46 0.61 0.37
N GLU A 66 -13.73 -0.66 0.08
CA GLU A 66 -14.96 -1.33 0.49
C GLU A 66 -14.88 -1.70 1.98
N VAL A 67 -15.98 -1.53 2.70
CA VAL A 67 -16.10 -2.00 4.09
C VAL A 67 -16.47 -3.48 4.08
N VAL A 68 -15.65 -4.30 4.75
CA VAL A 68 -15.87 -5.75 4.90
C VAL A 68 -16.51 -6.09 6.24
N GLU A 69 -16.15 -5.36 7.31
CA GLU A 69 -16.62 -5.60 8.67
C GLU A 69 -16.43 -4.34 9.52
N ARG A 70 -17.27 -4.14 10.53
CA ARG A 70 -17.09 -3.10 11.54
C ARG A 70 -17.01 -3.74 12.92
N ARG A 71 -16.08 -3.27 13.74
CA ARG A 71 -15.99 -3.57 15.18
C ARG A 71 -15.76 -2.27 15.94
N SER A 72 -15.98 -2.27 17.24
CA SER A 72 -15.81 -1.09 18.10
C SER A 72 -14.52 -0.29 17.77
N GLY A 73 -14.69 0.88 17.15
CA GLY A 73 -13.59 1.78 16.78
C GLY A 73 -12.73 1.36 15.58
N TRP A 74 -13.00 0.21 14.95
CA TRP A 74 -12.25 -0.35 13.82
C TRP A 74 -13.15 -0.67 12.64
N THR A 75 -12.62 -0.48 11.43
CA THR A 75 -13.26 -0.84 10.17
C THR A 75 -12.34 -1.78 9.40
N LYS A 76 -12.81 -2.98 9.06
CA LYS A 76 -12.12 -3.87 8.14
C LYS A 76 -12.42 -3.44 6.73
N ILE A 77 -11.40 -3.18 5.97
CA ILE A 77 -11.52 -2.68 4.60
C ILE A 77 -10.93 -3.66 3.59
N ARG A 78 -11.39 -3.52 2.35
CA ARG A 78 -10.74 -4.05 1.16
C ARG A 78 -10.35 -2.87 0.27
N SER A 79 -9.07 -2.70 0.00
CA SER A 79 -8.58 -1.70 -0.94
C SER A 79 -9.13 -1.98 -2.35
N THR A 80 -9.72 -0.96 -2.99
CA THR A 80 -10.17 -1.07 -4.39
C THR A 80 -9.02 -1.09 -5.39
N ARG A 81 -7.81 -0.71 -4.95
CA ARG A 81 -6.63 -0.61 -5.79
C ARG A 81 -5.89 -1.93 -5.98
N ASP A 82 -5.68 -2.68 -4.91
CA ASP A 82 -4.85 -3.89 -4.90
C ASP A 82 -5.51 -5.09 -4.20
N GLY A 83 -6.75 -4.92 -3.72
CA GLY A 83 -7.53 -5.97 -3.07
C GLY A 83 -7.08 -6.34 -1.65
N GLN A 84 -6.08 -5.64 -1.09
CA GLN A 84 -5.61 -5.93 0.27
C GLN A 84 -6.71 -5.72 1.29
N VAL A 85 -6.78 -6.64 2.26
CA VAL A 85 -7.79 -6.64 3.32
C VAL A 85 -7.10 -6.47 4.66
N GLY A 86 -7.65 -5.64 5.52
CA GLY A 86 -7.16 -5.46 6.88
C GLY A 86 -7.96 -4.41 7.66
N TRP A 87 -7.54 -4.15 8.89
CA TRP A 87 -8.23 -3.28 9.82
C TRP A 87 -7.59 -1.89 9.86
N VAL A 88 -8.44 -0.86 9.80
CA VAL A 88 -8.06 0.54 10.01
C VAL A 88 -8.87 1.13 11.17
N SER A 89 -8.31 2.10 11.88
CA SER A 89 -9.08 2.87 12.84
C SER A 89 -10.23 3.61 12.12
N SER A 90 -11.47 3.44 12.60
CA SER A 90 -12.65 4.07 11.99
C SER A 90 -12.57 5.61 11.98
N ARG A 91 -11.73 6.21 12.81
CA ARG A 91 -11.50 7.67 12.84
C ARG A 91 -10.66 8.18 11.69
N MET A 92 -9.92 7.29 11.00
CA MET A 92 -9.00 7.66 9.92
C MET A 92 -9.65 7.55 8.53
N VAL A 93 -10.88 7.07 8.45
CA VAL A 93 -11.63 6.93 7.20
C VAL A 93 -12.96 7.67 7.28
N THR A 94 -13.47 8.11 6.12
CA THR A 94 -14.75 8.81 6.00
C THR A 94 -15.71 7.96 5.18
N PRO A 95 -16.90 7.60 5.69
CA PRO A 95 -17.94 6.95 4.89
C PRO A 95 -18.39 7.86 3.75
N VAL A 96 -18.62 7.25 2.58
CA VAL A 96 -19.11 7.92 1.37
C VAL A 96 -20.14 7.04 0.69
N GLY A 97 -20.90 7.61 -0.25
CA GLY A 97 -21.84 6.84 -1.05
C GLY A 97 -21.15 5.94 -2.08
N GLU A 98 -21.83 4.88 -2.51
CA GLU A 98 -21.29 3.91 -3.49
C GLU A 98 -21.07 4.52 -4.88
N GLU A 99 -21.70 5.66 -5.18
CA GLU A 99 -21.52 6.40 -6.42
C GLU A 99 -20.05 6.76 -6.70
N ILE A 100 -19.20 6.88 -5.66
CA ILE A 100 -17.79 7.14 -5.82
C ILE A 100 -17.06 6.06 -6.64
N LEU A 101 -17.53 4.82 -6.61
CA LEU A 101 -16.98 3.71 -7.40
C LEU A 101 -17.23 3.86 -8.90
N SER A 102 -18.29 4.62 -9.26
CA SER A 102 -18.69 4.86 -10.66
C SER A 102 -18.10 6.13 -11.24
N VAL A 103 -17.52 6.99 -10.39
CA VAL A 103 -16.92 8.27 -10.83
C VAL A 103 -15.52 8.03 -11.36
N THR A 104 -15.35 8.26 -12.65
CA THR A 104 -14.00 8.35 -13.26
C THR A 104 -13.54 9.80 -13.20
N PRO A 105 -12.44 10.11 -12.50
CA PRO A 105 -11.87 11.45 -12.52
C PRO A 105 -11.55 11.90 -13.94
N GLN A 106 -11.80 13.17 -14.27
CA GLN A 106 -11.49 13.73 -15.60
C GLN A 106 -9.99 13.80 -15.86
N SER A 107 -9.21 13.89 -14.81
CA SER A 107 -7.74 13.92 -14.84
C SER A 107 -7.20 13.32 -13.54
N MET A 108 -5.98 12.80 -13.59
CA MET A 108 -5.34 12.19 -12.42
C MET A 108 -3.91 12.69 -12.30
N GLY A 109 -3.61 13.38 -11.20
CA GLY A 109 -2.24 13.61 -10.77
C GLY A 109 -1.77 12.52 -9.80
N VAL A 110 -0.46 12.34 -9.71
CA VAL A 110 0.17 11.47 -8.69
C VAL A 110 1.36 12.21 -8.08
N VAL A 111 1.46 12.23 -6.76
CA VAL A 111 2.64 12.80 -6.09
C VAL A 111 3.88 12.02 -6.51
N ALA A 112 4.81 12.68 -7.18
CA ALA A 112 6.03 12.08 -7.74
C ALA A 112 7.30 12.39 -6.94
N THR A 113 7.23 13.29 -5.97
CA THR A 113 8.31 13.60 -5.02
C THR A 113 8.14 12.80 -3.74
N PRO A 114 9.21 12.56 -2.96
CA PRO A 114 9.13 11.81 -1.70
C PRO A 114 8.03 12.30 -0.76
N MET A 115 7.86 13.61 -0.65
CA MET A 115 6.75 14.27 0.06
C MET A 115 6.38 15.58 -0.64
N ALA A 116 5.10 15.96 -0.52
CA ALA A 116 4.58 17.24 -0.96
C ALA A 116 3.64 17.84 0.08
N VAL A 117 3.76 19.14 0.33
CA VAL A 117 2.82 19.88 1.17
C VAL A 117 1.64 20.30 0.32
N VAL A 118 0.43 19.97 0.77
CA VAL A 118 -0.82 20.46 0.18
C VAL A 118 -1.54 21.40 1.15
N THR A 119 -2.30 22.33 0.61
CA THR A 119 -3.08 23.28 1.39
C THR A 119 -4.55 23.19 0.98
N GLY A 120 -5.44 22.96 1.94
CA GLY A 120 -6.88 23.04 1.72
C GLY A 120 -7.28 24.48 1.39
N LYS A 121 -7.90 24.70 0.23
CA LYS A 121 -8.23 26.05 -0.27
C LYS A 121 -9.24 26.76 0.63
N ASP A 122 -10.18 26.01 1.19
CA ASP A 122 -11.27 26.55 2.00
C ASP A 122 -10.91 26.64 3.49
N THR A 123 -10.02 25.76 3.96
CA THR A 123 -9.68 25.64 5.39
C THR A 123 -8.33 26.22 5.76
N GLY A 124 -7.40 26.34 4.78
CA GLY A 124 -6.00 26.67 5.03
C GLY A 124 -5.22 25.56 5.72
N GLU A 125 -5.85 24.39 5.97
CA GLU A 125 -5.20 23.23 6.55
C GLU A 125 -4.06 22.75 5.67
N LYS A 126 -2.95 22.35 6.28
CA LYS A 126 -1.80 21.77 5.56
C LYS A 126 -1.70 20.29 5.84
N LEU A 127 -1.62 19.51 4.77
CA LEU A 127 -1.35 18.07 4.81
C LEU A 127 -0.01 17.79 4.15
N MET A 128 0.64 16.72 4.59
CA MET A 128 1.89 16.25 4.00
C MET A 128 1.61 14.93 3.28
N LEU A 129 1.44 14.99 1.95
CA LEU A 129 1.20 13.80 1.13
C LEU A 129 2.52 13.16 0.74
N THR A 130 2.50 11.82 0.61
CA THR A 130 3.67 11.03 0.25
C THR A 130 3.63 10.62 -1.21
N ILE A 131 4.78 10.28 -1.76
CA ILE A 131 4.92 9.73 -3.11
C ILE A 131 3.88 8.62 -3.38
N GLY A 132 3.32 8.60 -4.58
CA GLY A 132 2.29 7.65 -5.00
C GLY A 132 0.86 8.01 -4.58
N THR A 133 0.65 9.10 -3.80
CA THR A 133 -0.71 9.59 -3.50
C THR A 133 -1.38 10.09 -4.77
N ARG A 134 -2.58 9.59 -5.06
CA ARG A 134 -3.39 9.99 -6.22
C ARG A 134 -4.19 11.25 -5.94
N LEU A 135 -4.25 12.11 -6.93
CA LEU A 135 -4.87 13.44 -6.89
C LEU A 135 -5.97 13.48 -7.96
N PRO A 136 -7.21 13.05 -7.65
CA PRO A 136 -8.29 13.05 -8.63
C PRO A 136 -8.69 14.47 -9.03
N ASN A 137 -9.19 14.61 -10.27
CA ASN A 137 -9.58 15.90 -10.89
C ASN A 137 -8.46 16.94 -10.85
N TYR A 138 -7.22 16.49 -11.04
CA TYR A 138 -6.04 17.35 -10.98
C TYR A 138 -5.99 18.31 -12.18
N VAL A 139 -5.94 19.62 -11.90
CA VAL A 139 -5.75 20.67 -12.90
C VAL A 139 -4.83 21.74 -12.30
N ASP A 140 -3.70 22.02 -12.96
CA ASP A 140 -2.80 23.14 -12.64
C ASP A 140 -2.50 23.33 -11.14
N GLY A 141 -2.14 22.24 -10.45
CA GLY A 141 -1.80 22.28 -9.03
C GLY A 141 -3.02 22.23 -8.09
N THR A 142 -4.22 21.95 -8.59
CA THR A 142 -5.41 21.78 -7.75
C THR A 142 -6.04 20.40 -7.95
N PHE A 143 -6.64 19.83 -6.91
CA PHE A 143 -7.33 18.55 -6.95
C PHE A 143 -8.43 18.48 -5.88
N GLU A 144 -9.25 17.44 -5.93
CA GLU A 144 -10.41 17.29 -5.04
C GLU A 144 -10.42 15.94 -4.34
N VAL A 145 -10.62 15.92 -3.02
CA VAL A 145 -10.82 14.70 -2.23
C VAL A 145 -11.86 14.97 -1.15
N LEU A 146 -12.86 14.08 -0.99
CA LEU A 146 -13.90 14.19 0.04
C LEU A 146 -14.67 15.54 0.01
N GLY A 147 -14.86 16.11 -1.17
CA GLY A 147 -15.50 17.41 -1.35
C GLY A 147 -14.65 18.61 -0.95
N GLY A 148 -13.41 18.39 -0.49
CA GLY A 148 -12.44 19.46 -0.22
C GLY A 148 -11.58 19.75 -1.44
N HIS A 149 -11.29 21.01 -1.67
CA HIS A 149 -10.38 21.49 -2.72
C HIS A 149 -8.99 21.75 -2.14
N TYR A 150 -7.97 21.19 -2.78
CA TYR A 150 -6.58 21.28 -2.31
C TYR A 150 -5.68 21.88 -3.37
N GLN A 151 -4.60 22.53 -2.91
CA GLN A 151 -3.55 23.09 -3.75
C GLN A 151 -2.22 22.42 -3.42
N ILE A 152 -1.47 22.06 -4.47
CA ILE A 152 -0.14 21.45 -4.41
C ILE A 152 0.78 22.15 -5.42
N ASP A 153 2.09 22.17 -5.17
CA ASP A 153 3.08 22.60 -6.17
C ASP A 153 3.07 21.62 -7.36
N PRO A 154 2.78 22.11 -8.59
CA PRO A 154 2.76 21.27 -9.78
C PRO A 154 4.08 20.51 -10.03
N SER A 155 5.22 21.03 -9.60
CA SER A 155 6.52 20.36 -9.74
C SER A 155 6.64 19.06 -8.93
N CYS A 156 5.74 18.86 -7.96
CA CYS A 156 5.66 17.63 -7.17
C CYS A 156 4.77 16.54 -7.81
N VAL A 157 4.13 16.82 -8.95
CA VAL A 157 3.06 15.96 -9.50
C VAL A 157 3.44 15.43 -10.87
N TYR A 158 3.24 14.13 -11.07
CA TYR A 158 3.17 13.50 -12.38
C TYR A 158 1.71 13.40 -12.79
N VAL A 159 1.38 13.90 -13.98
CA VAL A 159 0.00 13.85 -14.51
C VAL A 159 -0.14 12.61 -15.38
N LEU A 160 -1.18 11.81 -15.08
CA LEU A 160 -1.52 10.63 -15.88
C LEU A 160 -2.47 11.05 -17.00
N ASP A 161 -1.92 11.37 -18.17
CA ASP A 161 -2.71 11.75 -19.36
C ASP A 161 -2.79 10.58 -20.35
N GLU A 162 -3.98 10.33 -20.88
CA GLU A 162 -4.19 9.44 -22.02
C GLU A 162 -3.56 10.09 -23.27
N GLY A 163 -2.38 9.62 -23.68
CA GLY A 163 -1.69 10.06 -24.89
C GLY A 163 -0.40 10.84 -24.71
N GLN A 164 0.07 11.05 -23.49
CA GLN A 164 1.39 11.59 -23.21
C GLN A 164 2.52 10.56 -23.33
N GLN A 165 3.75 11.06 -23.24
CA GLN A 165 5.02 10.36 -23.43
C GLN A 165 5.01 8.93 -22.90
N THR A 166 5.46 8.00 -23.71
CA THR A 166 5.72 6.61 -23.27
C THR A 166 6.67 6.64 -22.08
N VAL A 167 6.19 6.17 -20.91
CA VAL A 167 7.00 6.02 -19.71
C VAL A 167 8.12 5.02 -20.00
N THR A 168 9.34 5.39 -19.67
CA THR A 168 10.52 4.53 -19.84
C THR A 168 10.95 3.90 -18.54
N GLY A 169 11.73 2.82 -18.61
CA GLY A 169 12.32 2.22 -17.42
C GLY A 169 13.26 3.15 -16.68
N GLU A 170 13.93 4.06 -17.39
CA GLU A 170 14.80 5.10 -16.82
C GLU A 170 14.00 6.11 -15.98
N ASP A 171 12.77 6.44 -16.38
CA ASP A 171 11.88 7.31 -15.59
C ASP A 171 11.54 6.66 -14.26
N VAL A 172 11.18 5.37 -14.30
CA VAL A 172 10.87 4.58 -13.11
C VAL A 172 12.08 4.48 -12.19
N VAL A 173 13.26 4.19 -12.74
CA VAL A 173 14.53 4.13 -11.99
C VAL A 173 14.90 5.50 -11.38
N ARG A 174 14.63 6.60 -12.08
CA ARG A 174 14.86 7.95 -11.55
C ARG A 174 14.01 8.23 -10.31
N VAL A 175 12.74 7.86 -10.33
CA VAL A 175 11.85 7.96 -9.17
C VAL A 175 12.34 7.03 -8.04
N ALA A 176 12.68 5.79 -8.34
CA ALA A 176 13.22 4.85 -7.37
C ALA A 176 14.47 5.40 -6.65
N LYS A 177 15.40 6.00 -7.41
CA LYS A 177 16.63 6.62 -6.87
C LYS A 177 16.38 7.84 -5.98
N SER A 178 15.27 8.56 -6.15
CA SER A 178 14.90 9.66 -5.25
C SER A 178 14.54 9.19 -3.83
N LEU A 179 14.34 7.89 -3.64
CA LEU A 179 13.97 7.24 -2.38
C LEU A 179 15.15 6.52 -1.70
N MET A 180 16.39 6.72 -2.19
CA MET A 180 17.60 6.15 -1.57
C MET A 180 17.67 6.48 -0.08
N ASN A 181 18.17 5.52 0.71
CA ASN A 181 18.33 5.60 2.17
C ASN A 181 17.03 5.64 3.00
N VAL A 182 15.86 5.51 2.38
CA VAL A 182 14.61 5.33 3.14
C VAL A 182 14.67 3.98 3.87
N PRO A 183 14.39 3.92 5.20
CA PRO A 183 14.51 2.71 5.97
C PRO A 183 13.48 1.64 5.58
N TYR A 184 13.79 0.38 5.87
CA TYR A 184 12.84 -0.71 5.75
C TYR A 184 11.79 -0.64 6.87
N LEU A 185 10.54 -0.72 6.50
CA LEU A 185 9.41 -0.86 7.41
C LEU A 185 8.46 -1.91 6.87
N TRP A 186 8.22 -2.98 7.62
CA TRP A 186 7.25 -4.00 7.23
C TRP A 186 5.87 -3.39 6.99
N GLY A 187 5.23 -3.70 5.86
CA GLY A 187 3.96 -3.11 5.45
C GLY A 187 4.04 -1.65 5.00
N GLY A 188 5.24 -1.06 4.90
CA GLY A 188 5.43 0.36 4.58
C GLY A 188 5.23 0.67 3.10
N LYS A 189 4.61 1.85 2.82
CA LYS A 189 4.35 2.39 1.47
C LYS A 189 4.62 3.89 1.37
N ASN A 190 5.51 4.44 2.19
CA ASN A 190 5.78 5.88 2.18
C ASN A 190 7.25 6.16 2.52
N MET A 191 7.68 7.42 2.38
CA MET A 191 9.06 7.81 2.58
C MET A 191 9.57 7.70 4.04
N MET A 192 8.70 7.41 5.02
CA MET A 192 9.15 7.11 6.39
C MET A 192 9.56 5.64 6.54
N GLY A 193 9.23 4.80 5.57
CA GLY A 193 9.65 3.41 5.47
C GLY A 193 8.89 2.66 4.39
N PHE A 194 9.60 1.81 3.66
CA PHE A 194 9.05 0.87 2.69
C PHE A 194 9.37 -0.57 3.09
N ASP A 195 8.51 -1.52 2.75
CA ASP A 195 8.98 -2.88 2.50
C ASP A 195 9.36 -3.05 1.01
N CYS A 196 9.88 -4.22 0.65
CA CYS A 196 10.40 -4.44 -0.71
C CYS A 196 9.33 -4.25 -1.80
N SER A 197 8.14 -4.83 -1.60
CA SER A 197 7.03 -4.75 -2.55
C SER A 197 6.26 -3.43 -2.48
N GLY A 198 6.18 -2.80 -1.31
CA GLY A 198 5.63 -1.45 -1.16
C GLY A 198 6.47 -0.40 -1.86
N PHE A 199 7.80 -0.55 -1.85
CA PHE A 199 8.70 0.29 -2.62
C PHE A 199 8.43 0.20 -4.12
N THR A 200 8.42 -1.01 -4.70
CA THR A 200 8.15 -1.20 -6.13
C THR A 200 6.73 -0.75 -6.49
N GLN A 201 5.73 -1.08 -5.66
CA GLN A 201 4.34 -0.67 -5.88
C GLN A 201 4.19 0.86 -5.98
N VAL A 202 4.80 1.59 -5.05
CA VAL A 202 4.67 3.06 -5.01
C VAL A 202 5.39 3.70 -6.18
N VAL A 203 6.60 3.24 -6.53
CA VAL A 203 7.36 3.77 -7.67
C VAL A 203 6.60 3.60 -8.98
N TYR A 204 6.07 2.41 -9.24
CA TYR A 204 5.28 2.14 -10.44
C TYR A 204 3.94 2.88 -10.46
N ASN A 205 3.32 3.08 -9.28
CA ASN A 205 2.08 3.83 -9.18
C ASN A 205 2.21 5.30 -9.57
N VAL A 206 3.38 5.91 -9.43
CA VAL A 206 3.64 7.29 -9.94
C VAL A 206 3.29 7.39 -11.41
N PHE A 207 3.52 6.34 -12.19
CA PHE A 207 3.29 6.27 -13.62
C PHE A 207 1.98 5.56 -14.01
N GLY A 208 1.07 5.36 -13.05
CA GLY A 208 -0.24 4.74 -13.30
C GLY A 208 -0.24 3.22 -13.39
N VAL A 209 0.92 2.55 -13.27
CA VAL A 209 1.01 1.09 -13.26
C VAL A 209 0.63 0.54 -11.89
N ASN A 210 -0.45 -0.23 -11.82
CA ASN A 210 -0.99 -0.79 -10.58
C ASN A 210 -0.37 -2.17 -10.30
N LEU A 211 0.66 -2.20 -9.46
CA LEU A 211 1.18 -3.45 -8.94
C LEU A 211 0.34 -3.94 -7.75
N LEU A 212 0.19 -5.25 -7.61
CA LEU A 212 -0.39 -5.86 -6.41
C LEU A 212 0.52 -5.62 -5.20
N ARG A 213 0.00 -5.83 -3.99
CA ARG A 213 0.70 -5.41 -2.77
C ARG A 213 1.94 -6.24 -2.45
N ASN A 214 1.86 -7.55 -2.55
CA ASN A 214 2.92 -8.44 -2.09
C ASN A 214 3.81 -8.90 -3.26
N ALA A 215 5.10 -9.13 -3.02
CA ALA A 215 6.02 -9.63 -4.04
C ALA A 215 5.53 -10.92 -4.71
N ARG A 216 4.93 -11.85 -3.92
CA ARG A 216 4.33 -13.10 -4.41
C ARG A 216 3.13 -12.89 -5.34
N GLU A 217 2.50 -11.73 -5.28
CA GLU A 217 1.40 -11.35 -6.14
C GLU A 217 1.91 -10.55 -7.34
N GLN A 218 2.86 -9.65 -7.15
CA GLN A 218 3.47 -8.87 -8.22
C GLN A 218 4.08 -9.76 -9.29
N ILE A 219 4.74 -10.86 -8.93
CA ILE A 219 5.35 -11.80 -9.89
C ILE A 219 4.32 -12.41 -10.86
N THR A 220 3.03 -12.44 -10.50
CA THR A 220 1.96 -12.97 -11.37
C THR A 220 1.56 -11.98 -12.47
N GLN A 221 1.94 -10.71 -12.34
CA GLN A 221 1.68 -9.65 -13.32
C GLN A 221 2.85 -9.51 -14.31
N GLY A 222 2.66 -8.67 -15.33
CA GLY A 222 3.70 -8.30 -16.31
C GLY A 222 4.19 -9.47 -17.18
N GLU A 223 5.14 -9.17 -18.06
CA GLU A 223 5.72 -10.13 -19.02
C GLU A 223 7.01 -10.75 -18.45
N VAL A 224 7.29 -12.00 -18.83
CA VAL A 224 8.53 -12.69 -18.41
C VAL A 224 9.71 -12.17 -19.23
N VAL A 225 10.81 -11.85 -18.55
CA VAL A 225 12.14 -11.59 -19.15
C VAL A 225 13.02 -12.79 -18.83
N ASN A 226 13.66 -13.40 -19.86
CA ASN A 226 14.28 -14.72 -19.72
C ASN A 226 15.66 -14.68 -19.05
N SER A 227 16.39 -13.57 -19.12
CA SER A 227 17.73 -13.42 -18.56
C SER A 227 18.05 -11.98 -18.19
N LEU A 228 19.07 -11.78 -17.36
CA LEU A 228 19.59 -10.43 -17.06
C LEU A 228 20.11 -9.73 -18.33
N ALA A 229 20.64 -10.49 -19.31
CA ALA A 229 21.11 -9.95 -20.57
C ALA A 229 19.98 -9.31 -21.41
N GLU A 230 18.73 -9.80 -21.28
CA GLU A 230 17.55 -9.25 -21.97
C GLU A 230 16.82 -8.18 -21.15
N SER A 231 17.27 -7.99 -19.92
CA SER A 231 16.62 -7.05 -18.99
C SER A 231 16.89 -5.59 -19.35
N ARG A 232 16.01 -4.73 -18.88
CA ARG A 232 16.08 -3.27 -19.04
C ARG A 232 15.89 -2.57 -17.70
N PRO A 233 16.35 -1.32 -17.56
CA PRO A 233 16.00 -0.50 -16.42
C PRO A 233 14.48 -0.53 -16.15
N GLY A 234 14.11 -0.64 -14.89
CA GLY A 234 12.71 -0.75 -14.46
C GLY A 234 12.19 -2.19 -14.34
N ASP A 235 12.75 -3.20 -15.02
CA ASP A 235 12.30 -4.58 -14.85
C ASP A 235 12.40 -5.00 -13.36
N LEU A 236 11.40 -5.73 -12.85
CA LEU A 236 11.41 -6.22 -11.47
C LEU A 236 12.01 -7.63 -11.41
N VAL A 237 12.85 -7.84 -10.41
CA VAL A 237 13.47 -9.13 -10.11
C VAL A 237 12.90 -9.66 -8.81
N PHE A 238 12.48 -10.93 -8.85
CA PHE A 238 11.86 -11.63 -7.73
C PHE A 238 12.80 -12.70 -7.19
N PHE A 239 12.86 -12.78 -5.87
CA PHE A 239 13.83 -13.62 -5.17
C PHE A 239 13.19 -14.53 -4.14
N ASP A 240 13.90 -15.62 -3.87
CA ASP A 240 13.67 -16.51 -2.73
C ASP A 240 14.84 -16.39 -1.73
N HIS A 241 14.54 -16.47 -0.43
CA HIS A 241 15.51 -16.48 0.66
C HIS A 241 15.81 -17.91 1.17
N SER A 242 15.43 -18.94 0.44
CA SER A 242 15.48 -20.29 1.00
C SER A 242 16.90 -20.86 1.09
N ASP A 243 17.60 -20.53 2.17
CA ASP A 243 18.66 -21.39 2.70
C ASP A 243 18.13 -22.77 3.17
N ARG A 244 16.80 -22.96 3.17
CA ARG A 244 16.13 -24.09 3.84
C ARG A 244 15.63 -25.19 2.90
N ASP A 245 15.27 -24.87 1.68
CA ASP A 245 14.84 -25.86 0.67
C ASP A 245 15.08 -25.30 -0.74
N PRO A 246 16.12 -25.77 -1.46
CA PRO A 246 16.40 -25.34 -2.83
C PRO A 246 15.27 -25.64 -3.83
N LYS A 247 14.25 -26.41 -3.44
CA LYS A 247 13.09 -26.75 -4.29
C LYS A 247 11.84 -25.92 -3.97
N ALA A 248 11.83 -25.21 -2.86
CA ALA A 248 10.70 -24.38 -2.48
C ALA A 248 10.89 -22.94 -2.99
N THR A 249 10.35 -22.64 -4.15
CA THR A 249 10.31 -21.29 -4.73
C THR A 249 9.26 -20.43 -4.04
N ARG A 250 9.53 -19.99 -2.82
CA ARG A 250 8.68 -19.03 -2.11
C ARG A 250 9.18 -17.61 -2.35
N ILE A 251 8.48 -16.85 -3.19
CA ILE A 251 8.82 -15.45 -3.40
C ILE A 251 8.71 -14.69 -2.07
N SER A 252 9.85 -14.15 -1.62
CA SER A 252 9.99 -13.44 -0.35
C SER A 252 10.53 -12.02 -0.51
N HIS A 253 11.08 -11.68 -1.70
CA HIS A 253 11.67 -10.36 -1.95
C HIS A 253 11.52 -9.95 -3.41
N VAL A 254 11.58 -8.64 -3.65
CA VAL A 254 11.55 -8.01 -4.96
C VAL A 254 12.45 -6.79 -4.98
N GLY A 255 13.10 -6.55 -6.11
CA GLY A 255 13.88 -5.35 -6.43
C GLY A 255 13.65 -4.91 -7.87
N MET A 256 14.19 -3.77 -8.23
CA MET A 256 14.07 -3.15 -9.56
C MET A 256 15.45 -3.04 -10.19
N LEU A 257 15.59 -3.52 -11.42
CA LEU A 257 16.87 -3.41 -12.17
C LEU A 257 17.15 -1.95 -12.58
N ILE A 258 18.38 -1.53 -12.35
CA ILE A 258 18.95 -0.30 -12.89
C ILE A 258 19.70 -0.63 -14.19
N SER A 259 20.33 -1.78 -14.22
CA SER A 259 21.06 -2.36 -15.33
C SER A 259 21.05 -3.88 -15.22
N PRO A 260 21.57 -4.64 -16.19
CA PRO A 260 21.69 -6.10 -16.05
C PRO A 260 22.55 -6.59 -14.87
N THR A 261 23.30 -5.70 -14.23
CA THR A 261 24.23 -6.06 -13.14
C THR A 261 23.98 -5.32 -11.83
N GLU A 262 22.97 -4.44 -11.78
CA GLU A 262 22.64 -3.64 -10.60
C GLU A 262 21.12 -3.53 -10.42
N LEU A 263 20.70 -3.63 -9.17
CA LEU A 263 19.30 -3.41 -8.79
C LEU A 263 19.20 -2.44 -7.61
N ILE A 264 18.09 -1.71 -7.54
CA ILE A 264 17.67 -0.93 -6.37
C ILE A 264 16.54 -1.67 -5.66
N HIS A 265 16.66 -1.84 -4.37
CA HIS A 265 15.64 -2.53 -3.57
C HIS A 265 15.60 -2.00 -2.13
N CYS A 266 14.55 -2.37 -1.38
CA CYS A 266 14.44 -2.06 0.03
C CYS A 266 14.71 -3.33 0.86
N ALA A 267 15.92 -3.44 1.42
CA ALA A 267 16.37 -4.49 2.32
C ALA A 267 17.19 -3.86 3.46
N GLY A 268 16.59 -3.69 4.64
CA GLY A 268 17.08 -2.83 5.70
C GLY A 268 16.85 -1.33 5.41
N TYR A 269 17.15 -0.88 4.22
CA TYR A 269 16.85 0.45 3.67
C TYR A 269 16.89 0.38 2.13
N VAL A 270 16.44 1.44 1.44
CA VAL A 270 16.53 1.52 -0.02
C VAL A 270 17.98 1.78 -0.43
N HIS A 271 18.57 0.83 -1.15
CA HIS A 271 19.95 0.91 -1.64
C HIS A 271 20.13 0.14 -2.94
N VAL A 272 21.32 0.26 -3.53
CA VAL A 272 21.71 -0.45 -4.74
C VAL A 272 22.66 -1.57 -4.39
N ASP A 273 22.36 -2.77 -4.91
CA ASP A 273 23.23 -3.94 -4.85
C ASP A 273 23.60 -4.45 -6.25
N LYS A 274 24.64 -5.25 -6.32
CA LYS A 274 24.99 -5.99 -7.53
C LYS A 274 24.21 -7.30 -7.61
N ILE A 275 23.89 -7.70 -8.85
CA ILE A 275 23.16 -8.93 -9.15
C ILE A 275 23.89 -9.69 -10.26
N ASP A 276 23.84 -11.02 -10.17
CA ASP A 276 24.22 -11.96 -11.23
C ASP A 276 23.07 -12.96 -11.49
N GLU A 277 23.28 -13.91 -12.41
CA GLU A 277 22.25 -14.91 -12.78
C GLU A 277 21.82 -15.82 -11.60
N GLU A 278 22.58 -15.87 -10.50
CA GLU A 278 22.21 -16.61 -9.30
C GLU A 278 21.42 -15.75 -8.30
N GLY A 279 21.64 -14.42 -8.32
CA GLY A 279 20.94 -13.48 -7.44
C GLY A 279 21.82 -12.39 -6.84
N ILE A 280 21.51 -11.96 -5.61
CA ILE A 280 22.22 -10.87 -4.91
C ILE A 280 23.30 -11.46 -4.01
N ARG A 281 24.52 -10.92 -4.14
CA ARG A 281 25.67 -11.29 -3.32
C ARG A 281 26.15 -10.13 -2.46
N LEU A 282 26.52 -10.46 -1.22
CA LEU A 282 27.28 -9.54 -0.37
C LEU A 282 28.71 -9.34 -0.91
N ALA A 283 29.40 -8.30 -0.43
CA ALA A 283 30.79 -8.01 -0.78
C ALA A 283 31.77 -9.19 -0.52
N ASN A 284 31.44 -10.08 0.42
CA ASN A 284 32.22 -11.30 0.71
C ASN A 284 31.87 -12.48 -0.21
N GLY A 285 31.03 -12.27 -1.25
CA GLY A 285 30.61 -13.28 -2.21
C GLY A 285 29.44 -14.19 -1.75
N LYS A 286 28.96 -14.05 -0.52
CA LYS A 286 27.83 -14.86 -0.03
C LYS A 286 26.55 -14.47 -0.77
N LEU A 287 25.88 -15.46 -1.40
CA LEU A 287 24.56 -15.31 -2.00
C LEU A 287 23.51 -15.15 -0.89
N THR A 288 22.70 -14.13 -0.97
CA THR A 288 21.66 -13.80 0.04
C THR A 288 20.24 -13.90 -0.47
N HIS A 289 20.06 -13.70 -1.77
CA HIS A 289 18.77 -13.72 -2.45
C HIS A 289 18.94 -14.48 -3.76
N HIS A 290 18.23 -15.60 -3.91
CA HIS A 290 18.26 -16.42 -5.12
C HIS A 290 17.31 -15.86 -6.16
N LEU A 291 17.81 -15.56 -7.37
CA LEU A 291 16.99 -15.07 -8.48
C LEU A 291 16.00 -16.16 -8.92
N VAL A 292 14.71 -15.82 -8.95
CA VAL A 292 13.63 -16.71 -9.37
C VAL A 292 13.06 -16.30 -10.72
N ARG A 293 12.79 -15.00 -10.90
CA ARG A 293 12.13 -14.50 -12.11
C ARG A 293 12.41 -13.01 -12.31
N ILE A 294 12.45 -12.61 -13.59
CA ILE A 294 12.45 -11.21 -14.00
C ILE A 294 11.14 -10.92 -14.73
N LYS A 295 10.53 -9.78 -14.46
CA LYS A 295 9.25 -9.37 -15.04
C LYS A 295 9.28 -7.93 -15.51
N ARG A 296 8.65 -7.64 -16.65
CA ARG A 296 8.50 -6.32 -17.27
C ARG A 296 7.06 -5.85 -17.18
N TYR A 297 6.85 -4.56 -16.86
CA TYR A 297 5.53 -3.95 -16.65
C TYR A 297 5.27 -2.71 -17.53
N LEU A 298 6.27 -2.30 -18.34
CA LEU A 298 6.21 -1.17 -19.26
C LEU A 298 6.33 -1.62 -20.69
#